data_3e0c0f6f6950a4318d71ea47da5e4e24
#
_entry.id   3e0c0f6f6950a4318d71ea47da5e4e24
#
_cell.length_a   1.000
_cell.length_b   1.000
_cell.length_c   1.000
_cell.angle_alpha   90.00
_cell.angle_beta   90.00
_cell.angle_gamma   90.00
#
_symmetry.space_group_name_H-M   'P 1'
#
loop_
_entity.id
_entity.type
_entity.pdbx_description
1 polymer ?
#
loop_
_entity_poly.entity_id
_entity_poly.type
_entity_poly.pdbx_seq_one_letter_code
_entity_poly.pdbx_strand_id
1 'polypeptide(L)'
;YSWMKYETHIREEHSHDYGEWQHDDTQHWKVCSCGEEIGRGNHDLGNWITDREATATEAGTKHRECQTCGYRQTETIPATGTEPGIGTVTPEIKLGANAPKTNISTPSEELKDMLLTDEEKQQMWNGTNVKIVLEVQDAGNTVSVLDRAAVRQALNGFTEGLYLNIDLYKLAGADRTNIHETAKKIRIVITVPEALRNDDSNRTRTFAVIRLHDGRAELLTDLDGSADTITIETDHFSVYAIVYKDTANDGSGGGNNGNDDNNGGGNDNGGSDNNGGGNDNGGSDNNGSGNDNG
;
A
#
# COMPACT_ATOMS: atom_id res chain seq x y z
N TYR A 1 -71.74 -9.08 31.49
CA TYR A 1 -71.43 -8.95 30.10
C TYR A 1 -70.78 -7.58 29.90
N SER A 2 -69.43 -7.59 29.72
CA SER A 2 -68.63 -6.40 29.47
C SER A 2 -68.62 -6.16 27.98
N TRP A 3 -69.15 -5.04 27.52
CA TRP A 3 -69.07 -4.58 26.14
C TRP A 3 -67.74 -3.89 25.96
N MET A 4 -66.80 -4.51 25.22
CA MET A 4 -65.63 -3.84 24.73
C MET A 4 -66.09 -2.87 23.65
N LYS A 5 -65.98 -1.56 23.93
CA LYS A 5 -66.03 -0.54 22.91
C LYS A 5 -64.76 -0.62 22.06
N TYR A 6 -64.89 -1.10 20.86
CA TYR A 6 -63.89 -0.90 19.83
C TYR A 6 -63.99 0.58 19.37
N GLU A 7 -63.09 1.41 19.82
CA GLU A 7 -62.84 2.69 19.18
C GLU A 7 -62.15 2.39 17.86
N THR A 8 -62.92 2.35 16.78
CA THR A 8 -62.37 2.44 15.43
C THR A 8 -61.85 3.85 15.26
N HIS A 9 -60.57 4.03 15.37
CA HIS A 9 -59.90 5.23 14.87
C HIS A 9 -60.06 5.23 13.34
N ILE A 10 -61.13 5.88 12.88
CA ILE A 10 -61.27 6.22 11.48
C ILE A 10 -60.16 7.27 11.22
N ARG A 11 -59.06 6.84 10.60
CA ARG A 11 -58.16 7.80 9.98
C ARG A 11 -59.04 8.58 9.00
N GLU A 12 -59.24 9.86 9.27
CA GLU A 12 -59.81 10.76 8.25
C GLU A 12 -58.86 10.70 7.05
N GLU A 13 -59.31 10.09 5.97
CA GLU A 13 -58.62 10.13 4.69
C GLU A 13 -58.71 11.58 4.22
N HIS A 14 -57.63 12.31 4.48
CA HIS A 14 -57.50 13.66 3.91
C HIS A 14 -56.76 13.58 2.59
N SER A 15 -57.17 14.41 1.67
CA SER A 15 -56.41 14.62 0.41
C SER A 15 -55.11 15.30 0.74
N HIS A 16 -53.98 14.66 0.38
CA HIS A 16 -52.68 15.28 0.53
C HIS A 16 -52.51 16.41 -0.46
N ASP A 17 -52.27 17.60 0.05
CA ASP A 17 -51.84 18.75 -0.73
C ASP A 17 -50.36 19.01 -0.48
N TYR A 18 -49.54 18.57 -1.43
CA TYR A 18 -48.11 18.75 -1.38
C TYR A 18 -47.75 20.11 -1.93
N GLY A 19 -47.14 20.96 -1.09
CA GLY A 19 -46.68 22.29 -1.47
C GLY A 19 -45.59 22.30 -2.53
N GLU A 20 -44.88 23.41 -2.58
CA GLU A 20 -43.71 23.58 -3.46
C GLU A 20 -42.59 22.59 -3.10
N TRP A 21 -41.70 22.38 -4.05
CA TRP A 21 -40.49 21.56 -3.82
C TRP A 21 -39.64 22.20 -2.73
N GLN A 22 -39.26 21.38 -1.76
CA GLN A 22 -38.22 21.69 -0.77
C GLN A 22 -36.94 20.99 -1.17
N HIS A 23 -35.81 21.51 -0.72
CA HIS A 23 -34.53 20.94 -1.00
C HIS A 23 -33.48 21.26 0.07
N ASP A 24 -32.46 20.45 0.17
CA ASP A 24 -31.18 20.74 0.78
C ASP A 24 -30.08 20.74 -0.30
N ASP A 25 -28.81 20.64 0.09
CA ASP A 25 -27.68 20.62 -0.85
C ASP A 25 -27.57 19.32 -1.67
N THR A 26 -28.30 18.29 -1.31
CA THR A 26 -28.17 16.95 -1.90
C THR A 26 -29.46 16.42 -2.51
N GLN A 27 -30.60 16.76 -1.93
CA GLN A 27 -31.89 16.16 -2.25
C GLN A 27 -33.02 17.17 -2.34
N HIS A 28 -34.08 16.79 -3.01
CA HIS A 28 -35.35 17.50 -3.04
C HIS A 28 -36.52 16.61 -2.63
N TRP A 29 -37.61 17.23 -2.14
CA TRP A 29 -38.84 16.55 -1.75
C TRP A 29 -39.99 17.54 -1.68
N LYS A 30 -41.20 17.04 -1.59
CA LYS A 30 -42.39 17.83 -1.25
C LYS A 30 -42.98 17.36 0.07
N VAL A 31 -43.57 18.26 0.83
CA VAL A 31 -44.16 17.95 2.14
C VAL A 31 -45.64 18.38 2.13
N CYS A 32 -46.51 17.49 2.54
CA CYS A 32 -47.89 17.81 2.87
C CYS A 32 -47.99 18.50 4.23
N SER A 33 -49.03 19.27 4.48
CA SER A 33 -49.32 19.90 5.77
C SER A 33 -49.44 18.90 6.91
N CYS A 34 -49.73 17.61 6.63
CA CYS A 34 -49.72 16.51 7.58
C CYS A 34 -48.33 15.95 7.94
N GLY A 35 -47.27 16.45 7.27
CA GLY A 35 -45.92 16.03 7.46
C GLY A 35 -45.46 14.85 6.56
N GLU A 36 -46.34 14.33 5.69
CA GLU A 36 -45.99 13.31 4.74
C GLU A 36 -45.12 13.86 3.62
N GLU A 37 -44.04 13.17 3.29
CA GLU A 37 -43.11 13.54 2.24
C GLU A 37 -43.27 12.66 0.99
N ILE A 38 -43.12 13.28 -0.18
CA ILE A 38 -43.18 12.58 -1.48
C ILE A 38 -42.06 13.07 -2.39
N GLY A 39 -41.65 12.23 -3.30
CA GLY A 39 -40.70 12.60 -4.36
C GLY A 39 -39.29 12.89 -3.85
N ARG A 40 -38.90 12.41 -2.68
CA ARG A 40 -37.51 12.55 -2.19
C ARG A 40 -36.55 11.86 -3.11
N GLY A 41 -35.60 12.60 -3.63
CA GLY A 41 -34.58 12.10 -4.54
C GLY A 41 -33.40 13.05 -4.65
N ASN A 42 -32.31 12.58 -5.24
CA ASN A 42 -31.15 13.44 -5.52
C ASN A 42 -31.49 14.48 -6.58
N HIS A 43 -30.76 15.60 -6.59
CA HIS A 43 -30.95 16.63 -7.59
C HIS A 43 -30.62 16.11 -9.00
N ASP A 44 -31.54 16.28 -9.93
CA ASP A 44 -31.32 16.11 -11.37
C ASP A 44 -30.77 17.43 -11.94
N LEU A 45 -29.44 17.60 -11.79
CA LEU A 45 -28.75 18.81 -12.16
C LEU A 45 -28.50 18.86 -13.67
N GLY A 46 -28.95 19.92 -14.29
CA GLY A 46 -28.71 20.22 -15.70
C GLY A 46 -27.24 20.54 -16.03
N ASN A 47 -27.02 21.02 -17.24
CA ASN A 47 -25.69 21.44 -17.67
C ASN A 47 -25.26 22.72 -16.94
N TRP A 48 -23.94 22.90 -16.81
CA TRP A 48 -23.39 24.14 -16.31
C TRP A 48 -23.65 25.30 -17.23
N ILE A 49 -24.11 26.39 -16.67
CA ILE A 49 -24.35 27.70 -17.33
C ILE A 49 -23.34 28.68 -16.73
N THR A 50 -22.57 29.33 -17.58
CA THR A 50 -21.65 30.38 -17.13
C THR A 50 -22.43 31.65 -16.84
N ASP A 51 -22.39 32.14 -15.60
CA ASP A 51 -22.99 33.40 -15.18
C ASP A 51 -22.09 34.60 -15.49
N ARG A 52 -20.80 34.39 -15.24
CA ARG A 52 -19.76 35.38 -15.50
C ARG A 52 -18.51 34.67 -15.99
N GLU A 53 -18.03 35.04 -17.14
CA GLU A 53 -16.75 34.54 -17.65
C GLU A 53 -15.62 34.98 -16.74
N ALA A 54 -14.64 34.11 -16.57
CA ALA A 54 -13.40 34.45 -15.91
C ALA A 54 -12.57 35.38 -16.80
N THR A 55 -11.97 36.41 -16.20
CA THR A 55 -11.00 37.29 -16.88
C THR A 55 -9.59 36.92 -16.51
N ALA A 56 -8.61 37.66 -17.03
CA ALA A 56 -7.20 37.45 -16.67
C ALA A 56 -6.91 37.62 -15.16
N THR A 57 -7.68 38.45 -14.46
CA THR A 57 -7.42 38.80 -13.05
C THR A 57 -8.58 38.52 -12.12
N GLU A 58 -9.77 38.22 -12.66
CA GLU A 58 -10.96 37.96 -11.86
C GLU A 58 -11.56 36.59 -12.16
N ALA A 59 -11.94 35.90 -11.11
CA ALA A 59 -12.63 34.62 -11.22
C ALA A 59 -14.05 34.81 -11.80
N GLY A 60 -14.44 33.88 -12.65
CA GLY A 60 -15.81 33.74 -13.15
C GLY A 60 -16.70 32.95 -12.20
N THR A 61 -17.98 32.84 -12.57
CA THR A 61 -18.94 31.99 -11.86
C THR A 61 -19.79 31.23 -12.85
N LYS A 62 -20.13 30.01 -12.52
CA LYS A 62 -21.07 29.16 -13.25
C LYS A 62 -22.08 28.54 -12.30
N HIS A 63 -23.23 28.19 -12.79
CA HIS A 63 -24.22 27.46 -12.03
C HIS A 63 -24.85 26.36 -12.85
N ARG A 64 -25.55 25.49 -12.18
CA ARG A 64 -26.50 24.53 -12.76
C ARG A 64 -27.69 24.40 -11.83
N GLU A 65 -28.83 24.07 -12.41
CA GLU A 65 -30.08 23.99 -11.68
C GLU A 65 -30.65 22.57 -11.73
N CYS A 66 -31.30 22.18 -10.63
CA CYS A 66 -32.08 20.96 -10.61
C CYS A 66 -33.36 21.17 -11.44
N GLN A 67 -33.60 20.31 -12.41
CA GLN A 67 -34.77 20.41 -13.32
C GLN A 67 -36.09 20.15 -12.58
N THR A 68 -36.06 19.56 -11.41
CA THR A 68 -37.24 19.20 -10.63
C THR A 68 -37.61 20.29 -9.61
N CYS A 69 -36.66 20.83 -8.86
CA CYS A 69 -36.91 21.71 -7.72
C CYS A 69 -36.35 23.12 -7.87
N GLY A 70 -35.57 23.40 -8.93
CA GLY A 70 -34.92 24.69 -9.12
C GLY A 70 -33.72 24.95 -8.18
N TYR A 71 -33.26 23.95 -7.39
CA TYR A 71 -32.04 24.10 -6.58
C TYR A 71 -30.88 24.51 -7.48
N ARG A 72 -30.17 25.56 -7.05
CA ARG A 72 -29.07 26.13 -7.81
C ARG A 72 -27.73 25.82 -7.14
N GLN A 73 -26.91 25.05 -7.82
CA GLN A 73 -25.54 24.82 -7.45
C GLN A 73 -24.61 25.79 -8.19
N THR A 74 -23.76 26.50 -7.46
CA THR A 74 -22.81 27.47 -8.04
C THR A 74 -21.37 26.97 -7.85
N GLU A 75 -20.51 27.29 -8.83
CA GLU A 75 -19.10 26.99 -8.80
C GLU A 75 -18.30 28.17 -9.36
N THR A 76 -17.12 28.40 -8.81
CA THR A 76 -16.21 29.45 -9.28
C THR A 76 -15.42 28.95 -10.47
N ILE A 77 -15.35 29.73 -11.54
CA ILE A 77 -14.44 29.54 -12.67
C ILE A 77 -13.15 30.31 -12.32
N PRO A 78 -12.01 29.66 -12.17
CA PRO A 78 -10.77 30.38 -11.89
C PRO A 78 -10.47 31.46 -12.93
N ALA A 79 -9.82 32.55 -12.53
CA ALA A 79 -9.37 33.59 -13.48
C ALA A 79 -8.46 32.97 -14.57
N THR A 80 -8.66 33.36 -15.84
CA THR A 80 -7.99 32.74 -17.00
C THR A 80 -6.67 33.41 -17.37
N GLY A 81 -6.37 34.57 -16.83
CA GLY A 81 -5.15 35.28 -17.10
C GLY A 81 -4.11 35.02 -16.06
N THR A 82 -3.00 34.50 -16.56
CA THR A 82 -1.78 34.22 -15.79
C THR A 82 -2.08 33.88 -14.33
N GLU A 83 -2.66 32.71 -14.12
CA GLU A 83 -2.26 32.01 -12.91
C GLU A 83 -0.76 32.01 -12.94
N PRO A 84 -0.07 32.51 -11.91
CA PRO A 84 1.34 32.21 -11.75
C PRO A 84 1.37 30.69 -11.86
N GLY A 85 1.99 30.16 -12.94
CA GLY A 85 1.86 28.75 -13.30
C GLY A 85 2.11 27.95 -12.05
N ILE A 86 1.10 27.24 -11.56
CA ILE A 86 1.27 26.44 -10.35
C ILE A 86 2.40 25.47 -10.64
N GLY A 87 3.49 25.64 -9.94
CA GLY A 87 4.64 24.74 -10.07
C GLY A 87 4.20 23.30 -9.80
N THR A 88 4.88 22.38 -10.43
CA THR A 88 4.58 20.94 -10.28
C THR A 88 5.62 20.28 -9.40
N VAL A 89 5.23 19.23 -8.68
CA VAL A 89 6.15 18.26 -8.08
C VAL A 89 6.39 17.13 -9.06
N THR A 90 7.64 16.94 -9.44
CA THR A 90 8.01 15.90 -10.41
C THR A 90 9.03 14.95 -9.79
N PRO A 91 8.70 13.66 -9.63
CA PRO A 91 9.69 12.64 -9.30
C PRO A 91 10.67 12.47 -10.44
N GLU A 92 11.95 12.45 -10.12
CA GLU A 92 13.06 12.21 -11.07
C GLU A 92 13.95 11.10 -10.51
N ILE A 93 14.37 10.19 -11.37
CA ILE A 93 15.29 9.11 -10.99
C ILE A 93 16.63 9.36 -11.66
N LYS A 94 17.69 9.39 -10.86
CA LYS A 94 19.07 9.42 -11.35
C LYS A 94 19.73 8.09 -11.04
N LEU A 95 20.18 7.42 -12.08
CA LEU A 95 20.87 6.14 -11.96
C LEU A 95 22.37 6.33 -12.22
N GLY A 96 23.18 5.88 -11.27
CA GLY A 96 24.62 5.73 -11.48
C GLY A 96 24.93 4.56 -12.42
N ALA A 97 26.20 4.43 -12.78
CA ALA A 97 26.65 3.28 -13.57
C ALA A 97 26.36 1.97 -12.81
N ASN A 98 25.84 0.97 -13.51
CA ASN A 98 25.47 -0.35 -12.99
C ASN A 98 24.35 -0.37 -11.93
N ALA A 99 23.76 0.79 -11.61
CA ALA A 99 22.60 0.82 -10.74
C ALA A 99 21.38 0.20 -11.44
N PRO A 100 20.56 -0.60 -10.73
CA PRO A 100 19.35 -1.17 -11.30
C PRO A 100 18.32 -0.08 -11.61
N LYS A 101 17.50 -0.32 -12.63
CA LYS A 101 16.37 0.55 -12.92
C LYS A 101 15.47 0.62 -11.69
N THR A 102 15.20 1.82 -11.25
CA THR A 102 14.45 2.10 -10.02
C THR A 102 13.38 3.14 -10.32
N ASN A 103 12.29 3.11 -9.58
CA ASN A 103 11.19 4.08 -9.67
C ASN A 103 10.61 4.39 -8.29
N ILE A 104 10.05 5.59 -8.12
CA ILE A 104 9.21 5.95 -6.99
C ILE A 104 7.76 5.69 -7.41
N SER A 105 7.05 4.83 -6.68
CA SER A 105 5.64 4.56 -6.93
C SER A 105 4.67 5.30 -6.00
N THR A 106 5.20 6.02 -5.01
CA THR A 106 4.41 6.97 -4.21
C THR A 106 3.90 8.12 -5.10
N PRO A 107 2.60 8.44 -5.06
CA PRO A 107 2.02 9.51 -5.88
C PRO A 107 2.66 10.88 -5.63
N SER A 108 2.77 11.71 -6.67
CA SER A 108 3.40 13.05 -6.58
C SER A 108 2.70 13.97 -5.57
N GLU A 109 1.39 13.89 -5.43
CA GLU A 109 0.64 14.66 -4.43
C GLU A 109 1.00 14.26 -3.00
N GLU A 110 1.18 12.97 -2.76
CA GLU A 110 1.61 12.48 -1.45
C GLU A 110 3.06 12.88 -1.16
N LEU A 111 3.96 12.82 -2.15
CA LEU A 111 5.32 13.32 -2.04
C LEU A 111 5.35 14.82 -1.75
N LYS A 112 4.50 15.62 -2.41
CA LYS A 112 4.34 17.05 -2.16
C LYS A 112 3.97 17.31 -0.70
N ASP A 113 2.95 16.62 -0.20
CA ASP A 113 2.46 16.86 1.16
C ASP A 113 3.47 16.44 2.23
N MET A 114 4.24 15.39 1.94
CA MET A 114 5.22 14.81 2.85
C MET A 114 6.55 15.57 2.90
N LEU A 115 7.01 16.04 1.74
CA LEU A 115 8.40 16.49 1.58
C LEU A 115 8.56 18.01 1.47
N LEU A 116 7.51 18.74 1.10
CA LEU A 116 7.60 20.19 0.91
C LEU A 116 7.22 20.93 2.19
N THR A 117 8.02 21.96 2.49
CA THR A 117 7.68 22.94 3.53
C THR A 117 6.55 23.86 3.06
N ASP A 118 5.95 24.60 3.98
CA ASP A 118 4.91 25.57 3.64
C ASP A 118 5.45 26.68 2.73
N GLU A 119 6.71 27.07 2.91
CA GLU A 119 7.39 28.06 2.04
C GLU A 119 7.57 27.51 0.63
N GLU A 120 7.96 26.25 0.47
CA GLU A 120 8.11 25.63 -0.84
C GLU A 120 6.75 25.42 -1.53
N LYS A 121 5.71 25.07 -0.78
CA LYS A 121 4.34 25.03 -1.29
C LYS A 121 3.89 26.42 -1.77
N GLN A 122 4.24 27.47 -1.02
CA GLN A 122 3.96 28.85 -1.46
C GLN A 122 4.76 29.26 -2.70
N GLN A 123 6.00 28.83 -2.83
CA GLN A 123 6.82 29.04 -4.04
C GLN A 123 6.23 28.32 -5.25
N MET A 124 5.66 27.12 -5.04
CA MET A 124 4.92 26.42 -6.09
C MET A 124 3.70 27.22 -6.57
N TRP A 125 2.91 27.82 -5.66
CA TRP A 125 1.82 28.73 -6.05
C TRP A 125 2.30 29.89 -6.90
N ASN A 126 3.56 30.30 -6.77
CA ASN A 126 4.22 31.35 -7.55
C ASN A 126 4.93 30.80 -8.80
N GLY A 127 4.68 29.54 -9.17
CA GLY A 127 5.19 28.94 -10.41
C GLY A 127 6.52 28.18 -10.29
N THR A 128 7.08 28.03 -9.09
CA THR A 128 8.32 27.27 -8.92
C THR A 128 8.06 25.77 -9.00
N ASN A 129 8.73 25.10 -9.94
CA ASN A 129 8.70 23.63 -10.00
C ASN A 129 9.64 23.04 -8.96
N VAL A 130 9.19 21.97 -8.30
CA VAL A 130 9.99 21.19 -7.37
C VAL A 130 10.22 19.79 -7.93
N LYS A 131 11.46 19.36 -7.99
CA LYS A 131 11.81 17.98 -8.34
C LYS A 131 12.14 17.21 -7.08
N ILE A 132 11.58 16.02 -6.95
CA ILE A 132 11.96 15.03 -5.93
C ILE A 132 12.86 14.01 -6.62
N VAL A 133 14.12 14.03 -6.29
CA VAL A 133 15.12 13.21 -6.97
C VAL A 133 15.54 12.04 -6.10
N LEU A 134 15.33 10.83 -6.61
CA LEU A 134 15.89 9.60 -6.04
C LEU A 134 17.16 9.27 -6.86
N GLU A 135 18.30 9.37 -6.23
CA GLU A 135 19.59 9.03 -6.84
C GLU A 135 20.01 7.64 -6.34
N VAL A 136 20.23 6.72 -7.27
CA VAL A 136 20.59 5.33 -6.96
C VAL A 136 21.94 5.02 -7.60
N GLN A 137 22.88 4.57 -6.80
CA GLN A 137 24.23 4.22 -7.23
C GLN A 137 24.60 2.80 -6.77
N ASP A 138 25.38 2.09 -7.58
CA ASP A 138 26.04 0.87 -7.15
C ASP A 138 27.08 1.24 -6.08
N ALA A 139 26.89 0.74 -4.88
CA ALA A 139 27.76 1.01 -3.74
C ALA A 139 28.75 -0.14 -3.44
N GLY A 140 28.78 -1.18 -4.25
CA GLY A 140 29.50 -2.41 -3.95
C GLY A 140 30.96 -2.22 -3.51
N ASN A 141 31.69 -1.27 -4.09
CA ASN A 141 33.09 -1.01 -3.74
C ASN A 141 33.27 0.04 -2.63
N THR A 142 32.24 0.76 -2.24
CA THR A 142 32.31 1.90 -1.31
C THR A 142 31.76 1.56 0.09
N VAL A 143 31.04 0.45 0.23
CA VAL A 143 30.45 0.02 1.50
C VAL A 143 31.55 -0.39 2.48
N SER A 144 31.50 0.21 3.68
CA SER A 144 32.48 -0.06 4.72
C SER A 144 32.48 -1.53 5.20
N VAL A 145 33.58 -1.99 5.76
CA VAL A 145 33.67 -3.34 6.35
C VAL A 145 32.67 -3.52 7.50
N LEU A 146 32.43 -2.45 8.26
CA LEU A 146 31.46 -2.47 9.38
C LEU A 146 30.03 -2.60 8.86
N ASP A 147 29.69 -1.87 7.82
CA ASP A 147 28.35 -1.94 7.21
C ASP A 147 28.09 -3.32 6.61
N ARG A 148 29.08 -3.88 5.91
CA ARG A 148 28.97 -5.27 5.42
C ARG A 148 28.79 -6.28 6.55
N ALA A 149 29.48 -6.08 7.67
CA ALA A 149 29.33 -6.95 8.82
C ALA A 149 27.92 -6.84 9.42
N ALA A 150 27.37 -5.63 9.50
CA ALA A 150 25.98 -5.41 9.95
C ALA A 150 24.96 -6.07 9.01
N VAL A 151 25.14 -5.95 7.70
CA VAL A 151 24.28 -6.63 6.70
C VAL A 151 24.35 -8.15 6.93
N ARG A 152 25.55 -8.73 7.08
CA ARG A 152 25.71 -10.16 7.28
C ARG A 152 25.03 -10.70 8.53
N GLN A 153 25.00 -9.90 9.59
CA GLN A 153 24.25 -10.26 10.81
C GLN A 153 22.74 -10.22 10.61
N ALA A 154 22.25 -9.37 9.71
CA ALA A 154 20.83 -9.19 9.42
C ALA A 154 20.29 -10.08 8.30
N LEU A 155 21.12 -10.92 7.65
CA LEU A 155 20.73 -11.73 6.48
C LEU A 155 19.58 -12.70 6.73
N ASN A 156 19.40 -13.19 7.95
CA ASN A 156 18.30 -14.09 8.32
C ASN A 156 18.05 -15.22 7.30
N GLY A 157 19.12 -15.84 6.82
CA GLY A 157 19.05 -16.92 5.84
C GLY A 157 18.97 -16.49 4.38
N PHE A 158 19.07 -15.20 4.10
CA PHE A 158 19.29 -14.67 2.76
C PHE A 158 20.78 -14.68 2.37
N THR A 159 21.05 -14.55 1.10
CA THR A 159 22.39 -14.40 0.50
C THR A 159 22.58 -12.94 0.08
N GLU A 160 23.79 -12.40 0.29
CA GLU A 160 24.16 -11.08 -0.20
C GLU A 160 24.07 -11.03 -1.73
N GLY A 161 23.46 -9.98 -2.25
CA GLY A 161 23.42 -9.67 -3.68
C GLY A 161 24.15 -8.37 -3.99
N LEU A 162 23.43 -7.30 -4.26
CA LEU A 162 23.96 -6.02 -4.71
C LEU A 162 23.81 -4.94 -3.63
N TYR A 163 24.85 -4.14 -3.42
CA TYR A 163 24.78 -2.97 -2.56
C TYR A 163 24.49 -1.71 -3.36
N LEU A 164 23.56 -0.91 -2.83
CA LEU A 164 23.14 0.36 -3.43
C LEU A 164 23.30 1.49 -2.42
N ASN A 165 23.70 2.67 -2.90
CA ASN A 165 23.47 3.91 -2.20
C ASN A 165 22.22 4.56 -2.79
N ILE A 166 21.23 4.83 -1.95
CA ILE A 166 19.98 5.47 -2.35
C ILE A 166 19.85 6.78 -1.58
N ASP A 167 19.97 7.88 -2.30
CA ASP A 167 19.85 9.23 -1.78
C ASP A 167 18.53 9.85 -2.27
N LEU A 168 17.85 10.54 -1.37
CA LEU A 168 16.69 11.35 -1.70
C LEU A 168 17.01 12.82 -1.49
N TYR A 169 16.66 13.66 -2.43
CA TYR A 169 16.75 15.12 -2.27
C TYR A 169 15.69 15.82 -3.10
N LYS A 170 15.42 17.07 -2.75
CA LYS A 170 14.54 17.95 -3.53
C LYS A 170 15.31 19.11 -4.13
N LEU A 171 14.83 19.56 -5.28
CA LEU A 171 15.30 20.75 -5.99
C LEU A 171 14.12 21.71 -6.13
N ALA A 172 14.16 22.84 -5.45
CA ALA A 172 13.21 23.93 -5.61
C ALA A 172 13.92 25.08 -6.34
N GLY A 173 13.68 25.18 -7.64
CA GLY A 173 14.50 26.05 -8.49
C GLY A 173 15.96 25.58 -8.53
N ALA A 174 16.89 26.40 -8.01
CA ALA A 174 18.33 26.08 -7.91
C ALA A 174 18.73 25.45 -6.57
N ASP A 175 17.85 25.50 -5.58
CA ASP A 175 18.16 25.07 -4.23
C ASP A 175 18.00 23.56 -4.08
N ARG A 176 19.06 22.90 -3.58
CA ARG A 176 19.08 21.47 -3.28
C ARG A 176 18.99 21.25 -1.77
N THR A 177 18.04 20.42 -1.34
CA THR A 177 17.89 19.97 0.03
C THR A 177 17.93 18.43 0.09
N ASN A 178 18.94 17.89 0.77
CA ASN A 178 19.03 16.44 0.98
C ASN A 178 18.00 16.00 2.03
N ILE A 179 17.43 14.82 1.82
CA ILE A 179 16.42 14.22 2.69
C ILE A 179 16.96 12.86 3.14
N HIS A 180 17.35 12.75 4.41
CA HIS A 180 17.88 11.50 4.98
C HIS A 180 16.77 10.66 5.61
N GLU A 181 15.71 11.33 6.07
CA GLU A 181 14.57 10.71 6.73
C GLU A 181 13.26 11.41 6.33
N THR A 182 12.17 10.65 6.28
CA THR A 182 10.84 11.16 5.97
C THR A 182 9.84 10.75 7.06
N ALA A 183 8.82 11.59 7.29
CA ALA A 183 7.77 11.32 8.29
C ALA A 183 6.88 10.12 7.94
N LYS A 184 6.81 9.76 6.67
CA LYS A 184 6.06 8.61 6.15
C LYS A 184 6.95 7.84 5.18
N LYS A 185 6.66 6.56 5.00
CA LYS A 185 7.40 5.71 4.07
C LYS A 185 7.12 6.08 2.62
N ILE A 186 8.17 6.06 1.82
CA ILE A 186 8.12 6.19 0.36
C ILE A 186 8.24 4.80 -0.24
N ARG A 187 7.40 4.51 -1.21
CA ARG A 187 7.42 3.24 -1.93
C ARG A 187 8.35 3.33 -3.15
N ILE A 188 9.31 2.42 -3.19
CA ILE A 188 10.34 2.31 -4.22
C ILE A 188 10.22 0.95 -4.87
N VAL A 189 10.27 0.93 -6.20
CA VAL A 189 10.29 -0.28 -7.02
C VAL A 189 11.65 -0.37 -7.71
N ILE A 190 12.37 -1.45 -7.46
CA ILE A 190 13.69 -1.75 -8.03
C ILE A 190 13.54 -2.92 -8.99
N THR A 191 13.95 -2.76 -10.23
CA THR A 191 14.01 -3.89 -11.18
C THR A 191 15.12 -4.85 -10.73
N VAL A 192 14.83 -6.14 -10.65
CA VAL A 192 15.82 -7.15 -10.29
C VAL A 192 16.98 -7.12 -11.28
N PRO A 193 18.23 -6.88 -10.81
CA PRO A 193 19.41 -6.91 -11.66
C PRO A 193 19.56 -8.26 -12.34
N GLU A 194 19.96 -8.27 -13.62
CA GLU A 194 20.13 -9.49 -14.38
C GLU A 194 21.08 -10.49 -13.70
N ALA A 195 22.16 -10.00 -13.08
CA ALA A 195 23.11 -10.80 -12.32
C ALA A 195 22.52 -11.50 -11.08
N LEU A 196 21.35 -11.03 -10.61
CA LEU A 196 20.63 -11.62 -9.46
C LEU A 196 19.44 -12.46 -9.88
N ARG A 197 19.12 -12.55 -11.18
CA ARG A 197 18.03 -13.39 -11.67
C ARG A 197 18.36 -14.87 -11.45
N ASN A 198 17.33 -15.66 -11.19
CA ASN A 198 17.47 -17.09 -11.04
C ASN A 198 17.15 -17.78 -12.35
N ASP A 199 18.13 -18.49 -12.90
CA ASP A 199 17.98 -19.27 -14.14
C ASP A 199 17.67 -20.77 -13.87
N ASP A 200 17.65 -21.18 -12.60
CA ASP A 200 17.33 -22.56 -12.21
C ASP A 200 15.82 -22.74 -12.02
N SER A 201 15.18 -23.39 -12.96
CA SER A 201 13.75 -23.69 -12.93
C SER A 201 13.30 -24.58 -11.76
N ASN A 202 14.24 -25.27 -11.09
CA ASN A 202 13.96 -26.13 -9.93
C ASN A 202 13.97 -25.35 -8.62
N ARG A 203 14.25 -24.05 -8.67
CA ARG A 203 14.30 -23.17 -7.50
C ARG A 203 13.49 -21.94 -7.72
N THR A 204 12.83 -21.49 -6.68
CA THR A 204 12.22 -20.16 -6.62
C THR A 204 13.13 -19.23 -5.84
N ARG A 205 13.48 -18.09 -6.43
CA ARG A 205 14.23 -17.03 -5.78
C ARG A 205 13.28 -15.98 -5.24
N THR A 206 13.40 -15.65 -3.97
CA THR A 206 12.73 -14.55 -3.31
C THR A 206 13.74 -13.49 -2.93
N PHE A 207 13.31 -12.23 -2.94
CA PHE A 207 14.15 -11.09 -2.63
C PHE A 207 13.69 -10.39 -1.35
N ALA A 208 14.62 -9.69 -0.75
CA ALA A 208 14.40 -8.71 0.29
C ALA A 208 15.49 -7.65 0.18
N VAL A 209 15.36 -6.59 0.97
CA VAL A 209 16.36 -5.52 1.01
C VAL A 209 16.75 -5.27 2.46
N ILE A 210 18.04 -5.20 2.73
CA ILE A 210 18.54 -4.76 4.04
C ILE A 210 18.94 -3.30 3.90
N ARG A 211 18.27 -2.44 4.69
CA ARG A 211 18.60 -1.03 4.84
C ARG A 211 19.61 -0.85 5.97
N LEU A 212 20.63 -0.05 5.71
CA LEU A 212 21.60 0.39 6.70
C LEU A 212 21.36 1.86 7.01
N HIS A 213 21.14 2.18 8.28
CA HIS A 213 21.00 3.54 8.74
C HIS A 213 21.58 3.65 10.16
N ASP A 214 22.45 4.63 10.39
CA ASP A 214 23.12 4.88 11.68
C ASP A 214 23.75 3.60 12.30
N GLY A 215 24.40 2.78 11.46
CA GLY A 215 25.05 1.52 11.88
C GLY A 215 24.08 0.39 12.22
N ARG A 216 22.78 0.56 11.98
CA ARG A 216 21.76 -0.49 12.17
C ARG A 216 21.33 -1.06 10.83
N ALA A 217 21.21 -2.37 10.78
CA ALA A 217 20.69 -3.08 9.62
C ALA A 217 19.25 -3.54 9.88
N GLU A 218 18.35 -3.21 8.97
CA GLU A 218 16.94 -3.58 9.02
C GLU A 218 16.55 -4.32 7.75
N LEU A 219 15.89 -5.47 7.91
CA LEU A 219 15.38 -6.25 6.78
C LEU A 219 14.00 -5.72 6.36
N LEU A 220 13.93 -5.24 5.14
CA LEU A 220 12.70 -4.81 4.46
C LEU A 220 12.25 -5.95 3.53
N THR A 221 11.03 -6.43 3.74
CA THR A 221 10.45 -7.47 2.89
C THR A 221 10.03 -6.89 1.55
N ASP A 222 10.14 -7.69 0.50
CA ASP A 222 9.55 -7.39 -0.80
C ASP A 222 8.02 -7.43 -0.69
N LEU A 223 7.36 -6.39 -1.18
CA LEU A 223 5.92 -6.20 -1.07
C LEU A 223 5.13 -6.73 -2.28
N ASP A 224 5.78 -6.98 -3.40
CA ASP A 224 5.08 -7.43 -4.61
C ASP A 224 5.29 -8.91 -4.95
N GLY A 225 6.34 -9.54 -4.43
CA GLY A 225 6.65 -10.94 -4.68
C GLY A 225 6.94 -11.28 -6.14
N SER A 226 7.22 -10.29 -6.97
CA SER A 226 7.54 -10.44 -8.38
C SER A 226 8.95 -10.97 -8.56
N ALA A 227 9.17 -11.83 -9.56
CA ALA A 227 10.51 -12.28 -9.91
C ALA A 227 11.34 -11.19 -10.64
N ASP A 228 10.68 -10.14 -11.15
CA ASP A 228 11.28 -9.10 -11.96
C ASP A 228 11.51 -7.79 -11.22
N THR A 229 10.80 -7.57 -10.10
CA THR A 229 10.85 -6.35 -9.31
C THR A 229 10.94 -6.64 -7.83
N ILE A 230 11.48 -5.68 -7.08
CA ILE A 230 11.53 -5.67 -5.63
C ILE A 230 10.88 -4.37 -5.19
N THR A 231 9.76 -4.45 -4.51
CA THR A 231 9.04 -3.29 -4.00
C THR A 231 9.21 -3.16 -2.50
N ILE A 232 9.75 -2.03 -2.07
CA ILE A 232 9.95 -1.73 -0.65
C ILE A 232 9.29 -0.42 -0.25
N GLU A 233 9.03 -0.27 1.04
CA GLU A 233 8.67 1.00 1.68
C GLU A 233 9.76 1.39 2.66
N THR A 234 10.28 2.60 2.51
CA THR A 234 11.35 3.12 3.35
C THR A 234 11.13 4.59 3.72
N ASP A 235 11.60 4.96 4.87
CA ASP A 235 11.58 6.32 5.42
C ASP A 235 13.00 6.89 5.66
N HIS A 236 14.04 6.11 5.43
CA HIS A 236 15.43 6.54 5.59
C HIS A 236 16.23 6.22 4.33
N PHE A 237 17.14 7.09 3.95
CA PHE A 237 17.89 7.04 2.70
C PHE A 237 19.39 7.01 3.00
N SER A 238 20.05 5.92 2.63
CA SER A 238 21.50 5.69 2.77
C SER A 238 21.93 4.43 2.00
N VAL A 239 22.60 3.47 2.65
CA VAL A 239 23.05 2.23 2.03
C VAL A 239 22.00 1.14 2.15
N TYR A 240 21.79 0.42 1.05
CA TYR A 240 20.89 -0.72 0.96
C TYR A 240 21.62 -1.92 0.39
N ALA A 241 21.24 -3.14 0.80
CA ALA A 241 21.70 -4.36 0.20
C ALA A 241 20.51 -5.17 -0.31
N ILE A 242 20.46 -5.44 -1.62
CA ILE A 242 19.55 -6.43 -2.17
C ILE A 242 20.04 -7.79 -1.74
N VAL A 243 19.19 -8.59 -1.14
CA VAL A 243 19.48 -9.94 -0.69
C VAL A 243 18.46 -10.91 -1.26
N TYR A 244 18.83 -12.17 -1.44
CA TYR A 244 17.97 -13.17 -2.03
C TYR A 244 18.06 -14.51 -1.30
N LYS A 245 17.02 -15.34 -1.46
CA LYS A 245 16.96 -16.69 -0.94
C LYS A 245 16.36 -17.62 -1.98
N ASP A 246 17.07 -18.73 -2.23
CA ASP A 246 16.60 -19.78 -3.14
C ASP A 246 15.97 -20.92 -2.34
N THR A 247 14.75 -21.26 -2.69
CA THR A 247 14.02 -22.41 -2.16
C THR A 247 13.82 -23.44 -3.27
N ALA A 248 14.06 -24.71 -2.98
CA ALA A 248 13.77 -25.76 -3.92
C ALA A 248 12.27 -25.79 -4.21
N ASN A 249 11.91 -25.95 -5.48
CA ASN A 249 10.53 -26.22 -5.87
C ASN A 249 10.28 -27.68 -5.52
N ASP A 250 9.62 -27.95 -4.39
CA ASP A 250 9.20 -29.31 -4.05
C ASP A 250 8.27 -29.79 -5.15
N GLY A 251 8.77 -30.68 -5.97
CA GLY A 251 8.01 -31.37 -7.00
C GLY A 251 7.00 -32.36 -6.40
N SER A 252 6.23 -31.92 -5.43
CA SER A 252 5.08 -32.65 -4.90
C SER A 252 3.85 -32.41 -5.78
N GLY A 253 4.01 -32.69 -7.07
CA GLY A 253 2.89 -32.96 -7.95
C GLY A 253 2.53 -34.43 -7.80
N GLY A 254 1.52 -34.72 -6.99
CA GLY A 254 1.00 -36.05 -6.78
C GLY A 254 0.77 -36.82 -8.06
N GLY A 255 1.64 -37.75 -8.32
CA GLY A 255 1.41 -38.86 -9.24
C GLY A 255 0.80 -40.03 -8.46
N ASN A 256 -0.48 -39.94 -8.21
CA ASN A 256 -1.28 -41.12 -7.86
C ASN A 256 -1.47 -41.89 -9.18
N ASN A 257 -0.58 -42.81 -9.47
CA ASN A 257 -0.89 -43.87 -10.43
C ASN A 257 -1.02 -45.18 -9.63
N GLY A 258 -2.28 -45.39 -9.23
CA GLY A 258 -2.76 -46.71 -9.01
C GLY A 258 -2.64 -47.47 -10.32
N ASN A 259 -1.89 -48.54 -10.30
CA ASN A 259 -2.10 -49.65 -11.15
C ASN A 259 -2.14 -50.91 -10.29
N ASP A 260 -3.36 -51.30 -10.00
CA ASP A 260 -3.72 -52.66 -9.71
C ASP A 260 -3.30 -53.50 -10.91
N ASP A 261 -2.42 -54.48 -10.72
CA ASP A 261 -2.50 -55.72 -11.49
C ASP A 261 -2.03 -56.87 -10.62
N ASN A 262 -3.06 -57.56 -10.24
CA ASN A 262 -3.16 -58.93 -9.76
C ASN A 262 -2.35 -59.89 -10.60
N ASN A 263 -1.50 -60.71 -10.00
CA ASN A 263 -1.51 -62.14 -10.25
C ASN A 263 -0.54 -62.92 -9.36
N GLY A 264 -1.07 -63.72 -8.59
CA GLY A 264 -1.05 -65.12 -8.26
C GLY A 264 0.29 -65.85 -8.07
N GLY A 265 0.34 -66.58 -6.98
CA GLY A 265 1.02 -67.87 -7.01
C GLY A 265 2.10 -68.08 -5.99
N GLY A 266 1.74 -68.70 -4.89
CA GLY A 266 2.33 -69.99 -4.49
C GLY A 266 3.46 -69.99 -3.49
N ASN A 267 3.06 -70.44 -2.37
CA ASN A 267 3.67 -71.56 -1.57
C ASN A 267 4.97 -71.38 -0.83
N ASP A 268 4.79 -71.57 0.44
CA ASP A 268 5.28 -72.56 1.39
C ASP A 268 6.48 -72.24 2.26
N ASN A 269 6.13 -72.46 3.54
CA ASN A 269 6.87 -73.11 4.59
C ASN A 269 7.95 -72.35 5.36
N GLY A 270 7.64 -72.13 6.59
CA GLY A 270 8.13 -72.99 7.67
C GLY A 270 8.93 -72.26 8.71
N GLY A 271 8.40 -72.28 9.89
CA GLY A 271 9.20 -72.62 11.11
C GLY A 271 9.56 -71.38 11.97
N SER A 272 8.80 -71.24 12.98
CA SER A 272 9.16 -71.59 14.41
C SER A 272 10.34 -70.82 15.02
N ASP A 273 10.05 -70.17 16.00
CA ASP A 273 10.15 -70.31 17.43
C ASP A 273 10.88 -69.17 18.14
N ASN A 274 10.14 -68.66 19.04
CA ASN A 274 10.37 -68.60 20.47
C ASN A 274 11.17 -67.46 21.09
N ASN A 275 10.39 -66.82 21.95
CA ASN A 275 10.71 -66.63 23.37
C ASN A 275 11.60 -65.44 23.72
N GLY A 276 11.07 -64.60 24.43
CA GLY A 276 10.97 -64.54 25.87
C GLY A 276 11.43 -63.20 26.37
N GLY A 277 10.57 -62.55 27.03
CA GLY A 277 10.65 -62.26 28.46
C GLY A 277 11.45 -61.00 28.78
N GLY A 278 10.74 -60.11 29.30
CA GLY A 278 10.67 -59.88 30.72
C GLY A 278 11.30 -58.58 31.13
N ASN A 279 10.41 -57.72 31.61
CA ASN A 279 10.47 -57.12 32.95
C ASN A 279 11.67 -56.21 33.26
N ASP A 280 11.52 -55.17 33.85
CA ASP A 280 10.76 -54.50 34.87
C ASP A 280 11.54 -53.26 35.36
N ASN A 281 10.73 -52.30 35.73
CA ASN A 281 10.82 -51.53 36.98
C ASN A 281 11.90 -50.47 37.25
N GLY A 282 11.27 -49.38 37.61
CA GLY A 282 11.58 -48.64 38.85
C GLY A 282 12.40 -47.41 38.59
N GLY A 283 11.93 -46.29 38.83
CA GLY A 283 11.32 -45.76 40.03
C GLY A 283 12.21 -44.67 40.57
N SER A 284 11.55 -43.60 40.83
CA SER A 284 11.71 -42.69 41.98
C SER A 284 12.85 -41.70 42.05
N ASP A 285 12.38 -40.49 42.00
CA ASP A 285 12.40 -39.46 43.07
C ASP A 285 13.76 -38.83 43.48
N ASN A 286 13.78 -37.58 43.45
CA ASN A 286 13.82 -36.61 44.56
C ASN A 286 14.73 -35.43 44.28
N ASN A 287 14.10 -34.26 44.21
CA ASN A 287 14.08 -33.20 45.23
C ASN A 287 15.44 -32.64 45.70
N GLY A 288 15.51 -31.34 45.67
CA GLY A 288 16.47 -30.53 46.43
C GLY A 288 16.72 -29.15 45.86
N SER A 289 15.91 -28.29 46.20
CA SER A 289 16.05 -26.98 46.91
C SER A 289 17.47 -26.48 47.19
N GLY A 290 17.60 -25.19 47.03
CA GLY A 290 18.58 -24.36 47.75
C GLY A 290 19.13 -23.27 46.87
N ASN A 291 18.59 -22.15 46.93
CA ASN A 291 18.87 -20.96 47.70
C ASN A 291 20.32 -20.47 47.68
N ASP A 292 20.40 -19.25 47.31
CA ASP A 292 20.95 -18.02 47.88
C ASP A 292 22.26 -17.45 47.33
N ASN A 293 22.10 -16.16 47.03
CA ASN A 293 22.97 -15.00 47.29
C ASN A 293 24.32 -14.84 46.57
N GLY A 294 24.37 -13.66 45.95
CA GLY A 294 25.56 -12.93 45.54
C GLY A 294 25.19 -11.81 44.58
#